data_c544dd166c7491492fc4d1b2ba83475c
#
_entry.id   c544dd166c7491492fc4d1b2ba83475c
#
_cell.length_a   1.000
_cell.length_b   1.000
_cell.length_c   1.000
_cell.angle_alpha   90.00
_cell.angle_beta   90.00
_cell.angle_gamma   90.00
#
_symmetry.space_group_name_H-M   'P 1'
#
loop_
_entity.id
_entity.type
_entity.pdbx_description
1 polymer ?
#
loop_
_entity_poly.entity_id
_entity_poly.type
_entity_poly.pdbx_seq_one_letter_code
_entity_poly.pdbx_strand_id
1 'polypeptide(L)'
;MKDREKKPTGLAMVNDDIRKLIMDNPDLPLVFIASDTAYCEDYSSMFFTDVSAYIGEMLDCQQEINDLITYTDREDFEEAVYEHLDLYPDFEGTEDEFDAELKRIIEEYEPYWRKVILVKVSN
;
A
#
# COMPACT_ATOMS: atom_id res chain seq x y z
N MET A 1 32.31 -16.77 19.76
CA MET A 1 31.48 -17.93 20.00
C MET A 1 31.00 -18.51 18.69
N LYS A 2 31.24 -19.77 18.50
CA LYS A 2 30.97 -20.44 17.22
C LYS A 2 29.50 -20.63 16.94
N ASP A 3 28.70 -20.79 17.96
CA ASP A 3 27.27 -20.92 17.84
C ASP A 3 26.60 -19.67 17.23
N ARG A 4 27.28 -18.55 17.23
CA ARG A 4 26.78 -17.33 16.61
C ARG A 4 26.92 -17.32 15.10
N GLU A 5 27.59 -18.30 14.56
CA GLU A 5 27.77 -18.46 13.13
C GLU A 5 26.65 -19.28 12.49
N LYS A 6 25.54 -19.46 13.19
CA LYS A 6 24.38 -20.13 12.62
C LYS A 6 23.95 -19.40 11.35
N LYS A 7 23.55 -20.18 10.36
CA LYS A 7 23.05 -19.61 9.12
C LYS A 7 21.82 -18.75 9.39
N PRO A 8 21.70 -17.59 8.75
CA PRO A 8 20.51 -16.78 8.89
C PRO A 8 19.26 -17.55 8.48
N THR A 9 18.17 -17.34 9.19
CA THR A 9 16.87 -17.83 8.78
C THR A 9 16.37 -17.01 7.59
N GLY A 10 15.34 -17.47 6.90
CA GLY A 10 14.72 -16.69 5.84
C GLY A 10 14.30 -15.30 6.31
N LEU A 11 13.83 -15.20 7.56
CA LEU A 11 13.44 -13.92 8.14
C LEU A 11 14.63 -12.97 8.29
N ALA A 12 15.79 -13.49 8.73
CA ALA A 12 16.98 -12.67 8.86
C ALA A 12 17.50 -12.19 7.48
N MET A 13 17.41 -13.04 6.47
CA MET A 13 17.79 -12.66 5.10
C MET A 13 16.92 -11.54 4.56
N VAL A 14 15.61 -11.60 4.82
CA VAL A 14 14.68 -10.56 4.41
C VAL A 14 15.01 -9.24 5.10
N ASN A 15 15.41 -9.29 6.37
CA ASN A 15 15.80 -8.08 7.10
C ASN A 15 17.02 -7.40 6.46
N ASP A 16 17.96 -8.16 5.91
CA ASP A 16 19.10 -7.60 5.21
C ASP A 16 18.68 -6.88 3.93
N ASP A 17 17.72 -7.42 3.19
CA ASP A 17 17.17 -6.79 2.00
C ASP A 17 16.47 -5.47 2.36
N ILE A 18 15.73 -5.45 3.46
CA ILE A 18 15.05 -4.25 3.94
C ILE A 18 16.07 -3.18 4.31
N ARG A 19 17.13 -3.57 5.03
CA ARG A 19 18.20 -2.63 5.39
C ARG A 19 18.84 -2.01 4.16
N LYS A 20 19.10 -2.82 3.14
CA LYS A 20 19.70 -2.35 1.91
C LYS A 20 18.82 -1.31 1.22
N LEU A 21 17.51 -1.59 1.13
CA LEU A 21 16.58 -0.64 0.55
C LEU A 21 16.56 0.69 1.31
N ILE A 22 16.58 0.64 2.64
CA ILE A 22 16.61 1.83 3.48
C ILE A 22 17.90 2.61 3.26
N MET A 23 19.03 1.91 3.25
CA MET A 23 20.35 2.55 3.05
C MET A 23 20.47 3.20 1.69
N ASP A 24 19.92 2.56 0.65
CA ASP A 24 19.97 3.08 -0.71
C ASP A 24 18.96 4.22 -0.94
N ASN A 25 17.93 4.31 -0.10
CA ASN A 25 16.83 5.28 -0.23
C ASN A 25 16.50 5.91 1.12
N PRO A 26 17.44 6.63 1.75
CA PRO A 26 17.28 7.10 3.13
C PRO A 26 16.17 8.14 3.32
N ASP A 27 15.75 8.79 2.24
CA ASP A 27 14.73 9.85 2.29
C ASP A 27 13.31 9.33 2.06
N LEU A 28 13.16 8.05 1.67
CA LEU A 28 11.84 7.51 1.41
C LEU A 28 11.16 7.03 2.69
N PRO A 29 9.89 7.37 2.89
CA PRO A 29 9.13 6.85 4.03
C PRO A 29 8.96 5.35 3.96
N LEU A 30 8.90 4.70 5.13
CA LEU A 30 8.59 3.29 5.25
C LEU A 30 7.10 3.11 5.51
N VAL A 31 6.46 2.27 4.72
CA VAL A 31 5.04 1.95 4.89
C VAL A 31 4.90 0.44 5.05
N PHE A 32 4.28 0.01 6.14
CA PHE A 32 4.10 -1.40 6.46
C PHE A 32 2.68 -1.82 6.13
N ILE A 33 2.54 -2.91 5.37
CA ILE A 33 1.25 -3.45 4.97
C ILE A 33 1.19 -4.90 5.41
N ALA A 34 0.15 -5.25 6.18
CA ALA A 34 -0.16 -6.62 6.54
C ALA A 34 -1.26 -7.13 5.61
N SER A 35 -1.04 -8.29 4.99
CA SER A 35 -2.06 -8.92 4.18
C SER A 35 -3.14 -9.53 5.06
N ASP A 36 -4.27 -9.88 4.46
CA ASP A 36 -5.38 -10.52 5.19
C ASP A 36 -4.94 -11.81 5.88
N THR A 37 -3.99 -12.53 5.28
CA THR A 37 -3.47 -13.77 5.86
C THR A 37 -2.56 -13.52 7.06
N ALA A 38 -2.12 -12.29 7.27
CA ALA A 38 -1.26 -11.92 8.40
C ALA A 38 -2.06 -11.56 9.65
N TYR A 39 -3.36 -11.34 9.50
CA TYR A 39 -4.21 -10.87 10.60
C TYR A 39 -4.72 -12.03 11.45
N CYS A 40 -4.62 -11.89 12.77
CA CYS A 40 -5.18 -12.86 13.71
C CYS A 40 -5.56 -12.14 15.02
N GLU A 41 -6.86 -12.09 15.30
CA GLU A 41 -7.40 -11.43 16.49
C GLU A 41 -7.07 -12.13 17.79
N ASP A 42 -6.79 -13.42 17.71
CA ASP A 42 -6.60 -14.26 18.89
C ASP A 42 -5.22 -14.09 19.55
N TYR A 43 -4.32 -13.38 18.90
CA TYR A 43 -2.96 -13.21 19.40
C TYR A 43 -2.64 -11.75 19.68
N SER A 44 -1.95 -11.52 20.80
CA SER A 44 -1.46 -10.19 21.16
C SER A 44 -0.21 -9.81 20.37
N SER A 45 0.49 -10.78 19.81
CA SER A 45 1.64 -10.56 18.95
C SER A 45 1.81 -11.71 17.95
N MET A 46 2.40 -11.42 16.82
CA MET A 46 2.63 -12.41 15.77
C MET A 46 4.02 -12.23 15.17
N PHE A 47 4.59 -13.34 14.73
CA PHE A 47 5.78 -13.33 13.90
C PHE A 47 5.37 -13.61 12.46
N PHE A 48 5.81 -12.76 11.55
CA PHE A 48 5.53 -12.95 10.14
C PHE A 48 6.65 -13.75 9.49
N THR A 49 6.27 -14.75 8.71
CA THR A 49 7.22 -15.64 8.05
C THR A 49 7.50 -15.21 6.61
N ASP A 50 6.63 -14.38 6.04
CA ASP A 50 6.78 -13.89 4.68
C ASP A 50 6.81 -12.37 4.71
N VAL A 51 7.95 -11.82 4.37
CA VAL A 51 8.16 -10.37 4.37
C VAL A 51 8.83 -10.00 3.06
N SER A 52 8.32 -8.99 2.38
CA SER A 52 8.92 -8.45 1.18
C SER A 52 8.96 -6.94 1.25
N ALA A 53 9.96 -6.35 0.61
CA ALA A 53 10.10 -4.90 0.58
C ALA A 53 10.47 -4.46 -0.83
N TYR A 54 9.85 -3.38 -1.28
CA TYR A 54 10.11 -2.82 -2.60
C TYR A 54 9.74 -1.33 -2.63
N ILE A 55 10.26 -0.63 -3.63
CA ILE A 55 9.91 0.76 -3.83
C ILE A 55 8.58 0.82 -4.58
N GLY A 56 7.62 1.52 -3.99
CA GLY A 56 6.29 1.69 -4.57
C GLY A 56 5.78 3.10 -4.36
N GLU A 57 4.47 3.27 -4.48
CA GLU A 57 3.80 4.55 -4.30
C GLU A 57 2.69 4.40 -3.28
N MET A 58 2.36 5.50 -2.63
CA MET A 58 1.23 5.57 -1.70
C MET A 58 0.47 6.87 -1.90
N LEU A 59 -0.84 6.75 -1.93
CA LEU A 59 -1.75 7.88 -1.87
C LEU A 59 -2.47 7.84 -0.53
N ASP A 60 -2.22 8.85 0.30
CA ASP A 60 -2.89 9.00 1.58
C ASP A 60 -4.00 10.04 1.40
N CYS A 61 -5.22 9.56 1.26
CA CYS A 61 -6.39 10.41 1.05
C CYS A 61 -6.91 10.91 2.39
N GLN A 62 -7.10 12.23 2.48
CA GLN A 62 -7.69 12.81 3.68
C GLN A 62 -9.20 12.59 3.76
N GLN A 63 -9.81 12.26 2.63
CA GLN A 63 -11.23 11.92 2.54
C GLN A 63 -11.37 10.47 2.11
N GLU A 64 -12.31 9.77 2.74
CA GLU A 64 -12.56 8.38 2.39
C GLU A 64 -13.22 8.26 1.01
N ILE A 65 -12.72 7.31 0.24
CA ILE A 65 -13.35 6.88 -1.01
C ILE A 65 -13.55 5.39 -0.86
N ASN A 66 -14.82 4.95 -0.85
CA ASN A 66 -15.21 3.55 -0.65
C ASN A 66 -14.57 2.91 0.60
N ASP A 67 -14.68 3.64 1.72
CA ASP A 67 -14.19 3.19 3.04
C ASP A 67 -12.67 3.00 3.13
N LEU A 68 -11.92 3.42 2.11
CA LEU A 68 -10.46 3.40 2.14
C LEU A 68 -9.93 4.82 2.08
N ILE A 69 -8.96 5.09 2.89
CA ILE A 69 -8.31 6.41 2.96
C ILE A 69 -6.87 6.39 2.44
N THR A 70 -6.34 5.20 2.18
CA THR A 70 -4.96 5.03 1.73
C THR A 70 -4.92 3.97 0.65
N TYR A 71 -4.23 4.26 -0.43
CA TYR A 71 -4.07 3.34 -1.56
C TYR A 71 -2.58 3.19 -1.88
N THR A 72 -2.20 1.98 -2.22
CA THR A 72 -0.84 1.67 -2.68
C THR A 72 -0.82 1.15 -4.12
N ASP A 73 -1.98 1.05 -4.73
CA ASP A 73 -2.15 0.60 -6.10
C ASP A 73 -3.05 1.58 -6.85
N ARG A 74 -2.58 2.08 -7.98
CA ARG A 74 -3.31 3.07 -8.76
C ARG A 74 -4.61 2.52 -9.34
N GLU A 75 -4.61 1.26 -9.74
CA GLU A 75 -5.81 0.62 -10.28
C GLU A 75 -6.89 0.50 -9.19
N ASP A 76 -6.51 0.14 -7.98
CA ASP A 76 -7.45 0.07 -6.86
C ASP A 76 -8.05 1.44 -6.56
N PHE A 77 -7.23 2.48 -6.62
CA PHE A 77 -7.71 3.84 -6.43
C PHE A 77 -8.70 4.25 -7.52
N GLU A 78 -8.37 4.00 -8.78
CA GLU A 78 -9.23 4.34 -9.90
C GLU A 78 -10.56 3.60 -9.82
N GLU A 79 -10.53 2.32 -9.44
CA GLU A 79 -11.72 1.51 -9.22
C GLU A 79 -12.58 2.08 -8.10
N ALA A 80 -11.97 2.50 -7.00
CA ALA A 80 -12.67 3.10 -5.88
C ALA A 80 -13.36 4.41 -6.27
N VAL A 81 -12.69 5.24 -7.06
CA VAL A 81 -13.28 6.49 -7.57
C VAL A 81 -14.46 6.19 -8.49
N TYR A 82 -14.29 5.21 -9.38
CA TYR A 82 -15.36 4.77 -10.27
C TYR A 82 -16.60 4.34 -9.49
N GLU A 83 -16.43 3.47 -8.50
CA GLU A 83 -17.52 2.99 -7.67
C GLU A 83 -18.19 4.13 -6.89
N HIS A 84 -17.39 5.06 -6.39
CA HIS A 84 -17.89 6.21 -5.67
C HIS A 84 -18.83 7.06 -6.56
N LEU A 85 -18.42 7.33 -7.79
CA LEU A 85 -19.25 8.09 -8.74
C LEU A 85 -20.49 7.31 -9.16
N ASP A 86 -20.35 6.00 -9.37
CA ASP A 86 -21.47 5.15 -9.78
C ASP A 86 -22.54 5.07 -8.69
N LEU A 87 -22.14 5.09 -7.43
CA LEU A 87 -23.05 5.05 -6.29
C LEU A 87 -23.65 6.41 -5.95
N TYR A 88 -23.18 7.49 -6.60
CA TYR A 88 -23.70 8.83 -6.34
C TYR A 88 -25.01 9.02 -7.08
N PRO A 89 -26.15 9.10 -6.37
CA PRO A 89 -27.44 9.18 -7.04
C PRO A 89 -27.66 10.49 -7.79
N ASP A 90 -26.84 11.48 -7.54
CA ASP A 90 -26.98 12.82 -8.11
C ASP A 90 -26.14 13.05 -9.36
N PHE A 91 -25.38 12.04 -9.79
CA PHE A 91 -24.62 12.20 -11.03
C PHE A 91 -25.57 12.07 -12.22
N GLU A 92 -25.91 13.21 -12.80
CA GLU A 92 -26.74 13.29 -14.01
C GLU A 92 -25.84 13.70 -15.16
N GLY A 93 -25.70 12.84 -16.14
CA GLY A 93 -24.88 13.14 -17.29
C GLY A 93 -24.77 11.95 -18.22
N THR A 94 -24.11 12.18 -19.34
CA THR A 94 -23.84 11.14 -20.31
C THR A 94 -22.67 10.27 -19.82
N GLU A 95 -22.47 9.13 -20.48
CA GLU A 95 -21.33 8.26 -20.22
C GLU A 95 -20.00 9.01 -20.43
N ASP A 96 -19.92 9.85 -21.46
CA ASP A 96 -18.74 10.66 -21.72
C ASP A 96 -18.47 11.67 -20.59
N GLU A 97 -19.55 12.25 -20.05
CA GLU A 97 -19.44 13.18 -18.92
C GLU A 97 -18.98 12.46 -17.65
N PHE A 98 -19.46 11.24 -17.44
CA PHE A 98 -19.03 10.39 -16.32
C PHE A 98 -17.53 10.09 -16.42
N ASP A 99 -17.08 9.67 -17.59
CA ASP A 99 -15.67 9.37 -17.83
C ASP A 99 -14.78 10.61 -17.64
N ALA A 100 -15.24 11.78 -18.08
CA ALA A 100 -14.53 13.03 -17.90
C ALA A 100 -14.41 13.41 -16.42
N GLU A 101 -15.48 13.22 -15.65
CA GLU A 101 -15.47 13.49 -14.21
C GLU A 101 -14.56 12.52 -13.46
N LEU A 102 -14.59 11.24 -13.82
CA LEU A 102 -13.70 10.22 -13.27
C LEU A 102 -12.24 10.62 -13.48
N LYS A 103 -11.89 10.99 -14.71
CA LYS A 103 -10.55 11.41 -15.06
C LYS A 103 -10.14 12.67 -14.30
N ARG A 104 -11.04 13.62 -14.16
CA ARG A 104 -10.78 14.87 -13.42
C ARG A 104 -10.42 14.58 -11.97
N ILE A 105 -11.17 13.71 -11.31
CA ILE A 105 -10.91 13.35 -9.91
C ILE A 105 -9.57 12.65 -9.78
N ILE A 106 -9.29 11.70 -10.65
CA ILE A 106 -8.01 10.97 -10.63
C ILE A 106 -6.83 11.92 -10.80
N GLU A 107 -6.93 12.86 -11.74
CA GLU A 107 -5.89 13.86 -11.98
C GLU A 107 -5.72 14.81 -10.79
N GLU A 108 -6.79 15.12 -10.08
CA GLU A 108 -6.75 15.98 -8.91
C GLU A 108 -5.89 15.36 -7.79
N TYR A 109 -5.88 14.04 -7.66
CA TYR A 109 -5.10 13.35 -6.65
C TYR A 109 -3.67 13.03 -7.10
N GLU A 110 -3.36 13.19 -8.37
CA GLU A 110 -2.03 12.83 -8.90
C GLU A 110 -0.86 13.47 -8.12
N PRO A 111 -0.90 14.76 -7.73
CA PRO A 111 0.20 15.36 -6.98
C PRO A 111 0.41 14.79 -5.59
N TYR A 112 -0.54 14.05 -5.06
CA TYR A 112 -0.48 13.51 -3.69
C TYR A 112 0.06 12.09 -3.63
N TRP A 113 0.36 11.47 -4.76
CA TRP A 113 1.05 10.20 -4.79
C TRP A 113 2.50 10.39 -4.40
N ARG A 114 2.96 9.57 -3.48
CA ARG A 114 4.31 9.66 -2.91
C ARG A 114 5.07 8.37 -3.13
N LYS A 115 6.33 8.49 -3.48
CA LYS A 115 7.24 7.35 -3.54
C LYS A 115 7.60 6.91 -2.12
N VAL A 116 7.49 5.63 -1.84
CA VAL A 116 7.74 5.07 -0.50
C VAL A 116 8.40 3.70 -0.62
N ILE A 117 8.94 3.22 0.49
CA ILE A 117 9.35 1.81 0.61
C ILE A 117 8.16 1.07 1.21
N LEU A 118 7.61 0.13 0.47
CA LEU A 118 6.51 -0.72 0.93
C LEU A 118 7.07 -2.01 1.50
N VAL A 119 6.72 -2.30 2.75
CA VAL A 119 7.10 -3.54 3.42
C VAL A 119 5.82 -4.35 3.62
N LYS A 120 5.69 -5.46 2.90
CA LYS A 120 4.54 -6.36 3.01
C LYS A 120 4.88 -7.52 3.91
N VAL A 121 4.00 -7.81 4.86
CA VAL A 121 4.15 -8.92 5.78
C VAL A 121 2.94 -9.85 5.67
N SER A 122 3.19 -11.15 5.79
CA SER A 122 2.16 -12.18 5.76
C SER A 122 2.65 -13.45 6.44
N ASN A 123 1.74 -14.35 6.67
CA ASN A 123 2.06 -15.68 7.22
C ASN A 123 2.17 -16.73 6.14
#